data_65f96bf0488a597388cff52409a1e6f0
#
_entry.id   65f96bf0488a597388cff52409a1e6f0
#
_cell.length_a   1.000
_cell.length_b   1.000
_cell.length_c   1.000
_cell.angle_alpha   90.00
_cell.angle_beta   90.00
_cell.angle_gamma   90.00
#
_symmetry.space_group_name_H-M   'P 1'
#
loop_
_entity.id
_entity.type
_entity.pdbx_description
1 polymer ?
#
loop_
_entity_poly.entity_id
_entity_poly.type
_entity_poly.pdbx_seq_one_letter_code
_entity_poly.pdbx_strand_id
1 'polypeptide(L)'
;MRGSAKTTTVVLLMLSAGPQVMAQTASPGATAAPVQSTLAETGRDPAQFPVYVEQLKRQALAQGISPAIVDSAFANVHFVDRVIKADRNQPEKKITLDDYLKRVLPATKIAQGRSLYRQYQPQLTRITARYGVPGRYVVALWGMESAFGKIQGREDVISALATLAFEGRREAFFSQQLMAALRILEQGHVSREQLKGSWAGAMGQCQFMPTSFLNYAADGDGDGRIDIWNNVDDVFASAAHYLSSEGWQPGVGWGREVKLPAGFSSESLGLKDRQAHSVNEWQKRGIRRADGSALPHSTLRSWVITPDDMQGRAFMVYDNFRTIMHWNRSYYFAIAVGMMADGIGQ
;
A
#
# COMPACT_ATOMS: atom_id res chain seq x y z
N MET A 1 -28.44 -13.13 15.19
CA MET A 1 -28.22 -12.18 14.10
C MET A 1 -27.17 -11.19 14.55
N ARG A 2 -25.90 -11.42 14.22
CA ARG A 2 -24.81 -10.49 14.54
C ARG A 2 -24.38 -9.84 13.24
N GLY A 3 -24.71 -8.58 13.06
CA GLY A 3 -24.31 -7.78 11.91
C GLY A 3 -22.80 -7.48 12.00
N SER A 4 -22.05 -8.05 11.07
CA SER A 4 -20.63 -7.72 10.88
C SER A 4 -20.55 -6.35 10.24
N ALA A 5 -20.10 -5.36 10.99
CA ALA A 5 -19.75 -4.05 10.45
C ALA A 5 -18.53 -4.22 9.54
N LYS A 6 -18.75 -4.15 8.23
CA LYS A 6 -17.66 -4.09 7.25
C LYS A 6 -16.96 -2.75 7.39
N THR A 7 -15.83 -2.75 8.06
CA THR A 7 -14.93 -1.60 8.13
C THR A 7 -14.38 -1.38 6.72
N THR A 8 -14.88 -0.38 6.03
CA THR A 8 -14.38 0.04 4.72
C THR A 8 -13.03 0.71 4.95
N THR A 9 -11.95 -0.05 4.85
CA THR A 9 -10.60 0.48 4.85
C THR A 9 -10.42 1.24 3.53
N VAL A 10 -10.52 2.55 3.58
CA VAL A 10 -10.14 3.42 2.46
C VAL A 10 -8.62 3.40 2.41
N VAL A 11 -8.06 2.49 1.63
CA VAL A 11 -6.64 2.51 1.30
C VAL A 11 -6.42 3.69 0.36
N LEU A 12 -5.61 4.61 0.81
CA LEU A 12 -5.15 5.75 0.03
C LEU A 12 -4.47 5.20 -1.23
N LEU A 13 -4.91 5.67 -2.40
CA LEU A 13 -4.20 5.43 -3.66
C LEU A 13 -2.82 6.09 -3.55
N MET A 14 -1.88 5.36 -2.96
CA MET A 14 -0.47 5.69 -3.04
C MET A 14 -0.01 5.29 -4.44
N LEU A 15 -0.13 6.20 -5.40
CA LEU A 15 0.76 6.18 -6.53
C LEU A 15 2.16 6.34 -5.93
N SER A 16 2.93 5.26 -5.89
CA SER A 16 4.35 5.31 -5.54
C SER A 16 5.04 6.22 -6.55
N ALA A 17 5.02 7.52 -6.28
CA ALA A 17 5.87 8.47 -6.96
C ALA A 17 7.28 8.16 -6.46
N GLY A 18 8.04 7.42 -7.26
CA GLY A 18 9.47 7.30 -7.04
C GLY A 18 10.07 8.71 -6.94
N PRO A 19 11.09 8.91 -6.09
CA PRO A 19 11.69 10.22 -5.94
C PRO A 19 12.33 10.63 -7.27
N GLN A 20 11.83 11.68 -7.89
CA GLN A 20 12.61 12.42 -8.86
C GLN A 20 13.69 13.15 -8.08
N VAL A 21 14.90 12.61 -8.11
CA VAL A 21 16.09 13.36 -7.73
C VAL A 21 16.34 14.38 -8.84
N MET A 22 15.72 15.53 -8.71
CA MET A 22 16.14 16.71 -9.46
C MET A 22 17.24 17.37 -8.63
N ALA A 23 18.46 17.22 -9.10
CA ALA A 23 19.56 18.06 -8.65
C ALA A 23 19.25 19.51 -9.07
N GLN A 24 18.74 20.29 -8.14
CA GLN A 24 18.67 21.75 -8.31
C GLN A 24 19.97 22.34 -7.85
N THR A 25 20.73 22.85 -8.82
CA THR A 25 21.82 23.79 -8.57
C THR A 25 21.23 25.04 -7.92
N ALA A 26 21.70 25.32 -6.72
CA ALA A 26 21.32 26.53 -5.98
C ALA A 26 21.84 27.78 -6.69
N SER A 27 20.94 28.66 -7.11
CA SER A 27 21.23 30.08 -7.38
C SER A 27 20.95 30.87 -6.10
N PRO A 28 21.86 31.72 -5.64
CA PRO A 28 21.62 32.56 -4.47
C PRO A 28 20.87 33.83 -4.88
N GLY A 29 19.76 34.08 -4.23
CA GLY A 29 19.12 35.39 -4.23
C GLY A 29 17.68 35.44 -4.75
N ALA A 30 16.75 34.89 -4.00
CA ALA A 30 15.38 35.34 -4.02
C ALA A 30 14.87 35.39 -2.56
N THR A 31 14.50 36.57 -2.11
CA THR A 31 13.73 36.79 -0.88
C THR A 31 12.51 35.93 -0.92
N ALA A 32 12.42 34.95 -0.01
CA ALA A 32 11.28 34.08 0.13
C ALA A 32 10.03 34.91 0.44
N ALA A 33 9.08 34.92 -0.50
CA ALA A 33 7.72 35.38 -0.20
C ALA A 33 7.16 34.54 0.96
N PRO A 34 6.35 35.09 1.88
CA PRO A 34 5.76 34.35 2.97
C PRO A 34 4.92 33.19 2.37
N VAL A 35 5.25 31.97 2.79
CA VAL A 35 4.50 30.75 2.37
C VAL A 35 3.10 30.92 2.93
N GLN A 36 2.13 31.28 2.09
CA GLN A 36 0.73 31.25 2.48
C GLN A 36 0.35 29.81 2.79
N SER A 37 -0.13 29.60 4.00
CA SER A 37 -0.53 28.28 4.47
C SER A 37 -1.72 27.77 3.63
N THR A 38 -1.63 26.51 3.17
CA THR A 38 -2.73 25.85 2.46
C THR A 38 -4.01 25.74 3.29
N LEU A 39 -3.91 25.84 4.62
CA LEU A 39 -5.07 25.85 5.52
C LEU A 39 -5.86 27.17 5.48
N ALA A 40 -5.27 28.28 5.07
CA ALA A 40 -6.00 29.52 4.89
C ALA A 40 -7.15 29.37 3.86
N GLU A 41 -6.99 28.47 2.90
CA GLU A 41 -8.02 28.15 1.89
C GLU A 41 -9.16 27.28 2.44
N THR A 42 -8.96 26.56 3.54
CA THR A 42 -9.96 25.68 4.17
C THR A 42 -10.66 26.29 5.37
N GLY A 43 -10.25 27.49 5.80
CA GLY A 43 -10.81 28.17 6.97
C GLY A 43 -10.26 27.70 8.32
N ARG A 44 -9.30 26.74 8.38
CA ARG A 44 -8.60 26.41 9.61
C ARG A 44 -7.28 27.18 9.71
N ASP A 45 -7.14 27.94 10.78
CA ASP A 45 -5.93 28.72 11.04
C ASP A 45 -4.83 27.81 11.61
N PRO A 46 -3.63 27.73 11.00
CA PRO A 46 -2.50 26.97 11.53
C PRO A 46 -2.13 27.34 12.97
N ALA A 47 -2.40 28.57 13.41
CA ALA A 47 -2.21 29.00 14.79
C ALA A 47 -3.07 28.19 15.80
N GLN A 48 -4.13 27.54 15.34
CA GLN A 48 -4.97 26.68 16.16
C GLN A 48 -4.42 25.24 16.31
N PHE A 49 -3.36 24.89 15.60
CA PHE A 49 -2.78 23.55 15.66
C PHE A 49 -2.37 23.13 17.09
N PRO A 50 -1.71 23.95 17.91
CA PRO A 50 -1.40 23.59 19.30
C PRO A 50 -2.64 23.25 20.14
N VAL A 51 -3.74 23.96 19.96
CA VAL A 51 -5.02 23.69 20.64
C VAL A 51 -5.58 22.33 20.20
N TYR A 52 -5.51 22.06 18.91
CA TYR A 52 -5.94 20.77 18.36
C TYR A 52 -5.10 19.61 18.88
N VAL A 53 -3.78 19.80 19.01
CA VAL A 53 -2.88 18.81 19.61
C VAL A 53 -3.31 18.45 21.03
N GLU A 54 -3.72 19.43 21.84
CA GLU A 54 -4.24 19.15 23.18
C GLU A 54 -5.53 18.32 23.16
N GLN A 55 -6.37 18.49 22.16
CA GLN A 55 -7.55 17.63 21.95
C GLN A 55 -7.14 16.20 21.59
N LEU A 56 -6.14 16.03 20.72
CA LEU A 56 -5.61 14.71 20.37
C LEU A 56 -4.99 14.00 21.56
N LYS A 57 -4.25 14.71 22.42
CA LYS A 57 -3.71 14.16 23.68
C LYS A 57 -4.82 13.66 24.60
N ARG A 58 -5.88 14.44 24.79
CA ARG A 58 -7.05 14.02 25.60
C ARG A 58 -7.73 12.78 25.00
N GLN A 59 -7.88 12.74 23.69
CA GLN A 59 -8.42 11.56 23.00
C GLN A 59 -7.55 10.33 23.22
N ALA A 60 -6.24 10.45 23.13
CA ALA A 60 -5.31 9.36 23.37
C ALA A 60 -5.41 8.82 24.80
N LEU A 61 -5.43 9.70 25.80
CA LEU A 61 -5.60 9.32 27.20
C LEU A 61 -6.97 8.63 27.44
N ALA A 62 -8.03 9.14 26.83
CA ALA A 62 -9.36 8.54 26.92
C ALA A 62 -9.45 7.15 26.29
N GLN A 63 -8.58 6.86 25.30
CA GLN A 63 -8.46 5.54 24.68
C GLN A 63 -7.49 4.60 25.42
N GLY A 64 -6.96 5.01 26.56
CA GLY A 64 -6.11 4.19 27.42
C GLY A 64 -4.62 4.19 27.03
N ILE A 65 -4.17 5.12 26.18
CA ILE A 65 -2.74 5.32 25.95
C ILE A 65 -2.13 5.90 27.23
N SER A 66 -0.98 5.38 27.67
CA SER A 66 -0.34 5.82 28.90
C SER A 66 0.10 7.30 28.82
N PRO A 67 0.02 8.07 29.94
CA PRO A 67 0.47 9.45 29.95
C PRO A 67 1.92 9.62 29.50
N ALA A 68 2.81 8.71 29.87
CA ALA A 68 4.22 8.77 29.46
C ALA A 68 4.38 8.68 27.94
N ILE A 69 3.62 7.83 27.27
CA ILE A 69 3.64 7.72 25.80
C ILE A 69 3.05 8.98 25.18
N VAL A 70 1.93 9.49 25.68
CA VAL A 70 1.34 10.73 25.17
C VAL A 70 2.33 11.89 25.29
N ASP A 71 2.96 12.07 26.43
CA ASP A 71 3.93 13.15 26.67
C ASP A 71 5.14 13.03 25.73
N SER A 72 5.72 11.85 25.59
CA SER A 72 6.88 11.65 24.73
C SER A 72 6.55 11.75 23.24
N ALA A 73 5.40 11.23 22.82
CA ALA A 73 4.98 11.24 21.42
C ALA A 73 4.70 12.66 20.92
N PHE A 74 4.07 13.51 21.74
CA PHE A 74 3.67 14.85 21.36
C PHE A 74 4.69 15.94 21.72
N ALA A 75 5.79 15.60 22.42
CA ALA A 75 6.77 16.59 22.89
C ALA A 75 7.33 17.46 21.76
N ASN A 76 7.59 16.89 20.59
CA ASN A 76 8.13 17.56 19.41
C ASN A 76 7.18 17.57 18.23
N VAL A 77 5.87 17.38 18.47
CA VAL A 77 4.87 17.45 17.40
C VAL A 77 4.81 18.86 16.83
N HIS A 78 4.76 18.96 15.51
CA HIS A 78 4.72 20.23 14.81
C HIS A 78 3.84 20.16 13.58
N PHE A 79 3.36 21.31 13.14
CA PHE A 79 2.58 21.45 11.92
C PHE A 79 3.47 21.24 10.70
N VAL A 80 3.03 20.42 9.75
CA VAL A 80 3.78 20.06 8.55
C VAL A 80 2.98 20.41 7.29
N ASP A 81 3.10 21.65 6.81
CA ASP A 81 2.33 22.16 5.67
C ASP A 81 2.49 21.30 4.39
N ARG A 82 3.70 20.76 4.17
CA ARG A 82 3.99 19.93 2.98
C ARG A 82 3.13 18.66 2.88
N VAL A 83 2.69 18.07 4.00
CA VAL A 83 1.84 16.87 3.95
C VAL A 83 0.44 17.20 3.47
N ILE A 84 -0.06 18.39 3.79
CA ILE A 84 -1.33 18.90 3.27
C ILE A 84 -1.23 19.14 1.78
N LYS A 85 -0.14 19.77 1.33
CA LYS A 85 0.14 19.98 -0.09
C LYS A 85 0.22 18.65 -0.85
N ALA A 86 0.90 17.66 -0.28
CA ALA A 86 1.00 16.33 -0.88
C ALA A 86 -0.37 15.64 -0.98
N ASP A 87 -1.19 15.76 0.06
CA ASP A 87 -2.53 15.17 0.08
C ASP A 87 -3.48 15.81 -0.94
N ARG A 88 -3.37 17.13 -1.14
CA ARG A 88 -4.22 17.86 -2.10
C ARG A 88 -3.74 17.77 -3.53
N ASN A 89 -2.44 17.71 -3.73
CA ASN A 89 -1.80 17.70 -5.06
C ASN A 89 -1.57 16.29 -5.61
N GLN A 90 -2.37 15.29 -5.20
CA GLN A 90 -2.33 13.97 -5.82
C GLN A 90 -2.73 14.14 -7.30
N PRO A 91 -1.83 13.85 -8.25
CA PRO A 91 -2.11 14.11 -9.65
C PRO A 91 -3.23 13.19 -10.15
N GLU A 92 -4.34 13.78 -10.57
CA GLU A 92 -5.41 13.10 -11.30
C GLU A 92 -5.02 12.77 -12.75
N LYS A 93 -3.73 12.82 -13.08
CA LYS A 93 -3.28 12.47 -14.43
C LYS A 93 -3.60 11.01 -14.70
N LYS A 94 -4.59 10.81 -15.58
CA LYS A 94 -4.83 9.51 -16.19
C LYS A 94 -3.59 9.15 -17.02
N ILE A 95 -2.81 8.20 -16.52
CA ILE A 95 -1.76 7.55 -17.28
C ILE A 95 -2.27 6.19 -17.73
N THR A 96 -1.75 5.68 -18.84
CA THR A 96 -2.09 4.34 -19.29
C THR A 96 -1.41 3.29 -18.41
N LEU A 97 -1.92 2.05 -18.44
CA LEU A 97 -1.27 0.92 -17.77
C LEU A 97 0.18 0.75 -18.24
N ASP A 98 0.42 0.87 -19.55
CA ASP A 98 1.76 0.71 -20.10
C ASP A 98 2.73 1.79 -19.59
N ASP A 99 2.31 3.02 -19.49
CA ASP A 99 3.13 4.10 -18.93
C ASP A 99 3.40 3.88 -17.44
N TYR A 100 2.40 3.42 -16.70
CA TYR A 100 2.55 3.06 -15.31
C TYR A 100 3.56 1.91 -15.12
N LEU A 101 3.41 0.81 -15.88
CA LEU A 101 4.31 -0.34 -15.81
C LEU A 101 5.75 0.01 -16.19
N LYS A 102 5.96 0.82 -17.23
CA LYS A 102 7.30 1.31 -17.60
C LYS A 102 7.97 2.04 -16.43
N ARG A 103 7.19 2.82 -15.68
CA ARG A 103 7.71 3.59 -14.55
C ARG A 103 7.99 2.73 -13.32
N VAL A 104 7.08 1.81 -12.96
CA VAL A 104 7.17 1.05 -11.70
C VAL A 104 7.87 -0.29 -11.84
N LEU A 105 7.94 -0.87 -13.04
CA LEU A 105 8.53 -2.18 -13.33
C LEU A 105 9.61 -2.12 -14.42
N PRO A 106 10.65 -1.28 -14.31
CA PRO A 106 11.78 -1.39 -15.23
C PRO A 106 12.45 -2.77 -15.07
N ALA A 107 13.01 -3.30 -16.15
CA ALA A 107 13.67 -4.62 -16.18
C ALA A 107 14.74 -4.77 -15.08
N THR A 108 15.47 -3.70 -14.77
CA THR A 108 16.46 -3.65 -13.69
C THR A 108 15.86 -3.92 -12.32
N LYS A 109 14.65 -3.42 -12.05
CA LYS A 109 13.94 -3.66 -10.78
C LYS A 109 13.50 -5.11 -10.65
N ILE A 110 12.98 -5.71 -11.71
CA ILE A 110 12.61 -7.13 -11.73
C ILE A 110 13.85 -8.00 -11.51
N ALA A 111 14.97 -7.69 -12.19
CA ALA A 111 16.23 -8.39 -12.01
C ALA A 111 16.77 -8.28 -10.58
N GLN A 112 16.68 -7.11 -9.96
CA GLN A 112 17.02 -6.90 -8.55
C GLN A 112 16.11 -7.73 -7.64
N GLY A 113 14.81 -7.75 -7.88
CA GLY A 113 13.84 -8.56 -7.14
C GLY A 113 14.16 -10.06 -7.23
N ARG A 114 14.54 -10.53 -8.41
CA ARG A 114 14.95 -11.92 -8.62
C ARG A 114 16.24 -12.27 -7.85
N SER A 115 17.22 -11.38 -7.83
CA SER A 115 18.44 -11.54 -7.06
C SER A 115 18.18 -11.60 -5.56
N LEU A 116 17.35 -10.69 -5.04
CA LEU A 116 16.95 -10.65 -3.62
C LEU A 116 16.09 -11.86 -3.23
N TYR A 117 15.22 -12.32 -4.12
CA TYR A 117 14.45 -13.55 -3.93
C TYR A 117 15.34 -14.76 -3.70
N ARG A 118 16.41 -14.89 -4.47
CA ARG A 118 17.42 -15.95 -4.28
C ARG A 118 18.21 -15.76 -2.98
N GLN A 119 18.62 -14.53 -2.68
CA GLN A 119 19.38 -14.20 -1.47
C GLN A 119 18.61 -14.56 -0.20
N TYR A 120 17.31 -14.30 -0.17
CA TYR A 120 16.44 -14.52 0.99
C TYR A 120 15.64 -15.83 0.95
N GLN A 121 16.05 -16.79 0.12
CA GLN A 121 15.36 -18.09 -0.01
C GLN A 121 15.08 -18.78 1.32
N PRO A 122 16.01 -18.89 2.28
CA PRO A 122 15.73 -19.54 3.55
C PRO A 122 14.57 -18.89 4.32
N GLN A 123 14.58 -17.55 4.40
CA GLN A 123 13.53 -16.80 5.08
C GLN A 123 12.19 -16.93 4.34
N LEU A 124 12.19 -16.76 3.03
CA LEU A 124 10.99 -16.83 2.20
C LEU A 124 10.37 -18.23 2.19
N THR A 125 11.17 -19.27 2.23
CA THR A 125 10.67 -20.66 2.36
C THR A 125 9.91 -20.86 3.67
N ARG A 126 10.44 -20.36 4.79
CA ARG A 126 9.76 -20.42 6.09
C ARG A 126 8.46 -19.62 6.07
N ILE A 127 8.47 -18.44 5.49
CA ILE A 127 7.29 -17.56 5.35
C ILE A 127 6.20 -18.24 4.51
N THR A 128 6.57 -18.80 3.37
CA THR A 128 5.62 -19.54 2.51
C THR A 128 5.02 -20.74 3.26
N ALA A 129 5.83 -21.49 3.98
CA ALA A 129 5.34 -22.62 4.78
C ALA A 129 4.36 -22.18 5.87
N ARG A 130 4.61 -21.04 6.53
CA ARG A 130 3.76 -20.52 7.61
C ARG A 130 2.47 -19.89 7.12
N TYR A 131 2.50 -19.11 6.06
CA TYR A 131 1.38 -18.28 5.64
C TYR A 131 0.71 -18.72 4.33
N GLY A 132 1.29 -19.67 3.61
CA GLY A 132 0.76 -20.13 2.32
C GLY A 132 0.94 -19.14 1.18
N VAL A 133 1.69 -18.07 1.38
CA VAL A 133 1.95 -17.03 0.37
C VAL A 133 3.31 -17.27 -0.26
N PRO A 134 3.40 -17.47 -1.59
CA PRO A 134 4.69 -17.65 -2.24
C PRO A 134 5.60 -16.43 -2.06
N GLY A 135 6.86 -16.67 -1.72
CA GLY A 135 7.84 -15.61 -1.44
C GLY A 135 8.01 -14.58 -2.55
N ARG A 136 7.79 -14.97 -3.80
CA ARG A 136 7.84 -14.04 -4.96
C ARG A 136 6.83 -12.91 -4.87
N TYR A 137 5.65 -13.11 -4.29
CA TYR A 137 4.66 -12.04 -4.05
C TYR A 137 5.10 -11.12 -2.92
N VAL A 138 5.70 -11.66 -1.89
CA VAL A 138 6.27 -10.88 -0.77
C VAL A 138 7.39 -9.95 -1.28
N VAL A 139 8.30 -10.48 -2.08
CA VAL A 139 9.38 -9.69 -2.68
C VAL A 139 8.83 -8.64 -3.66
N ALA A 140 7.80 -8.99 -4.44
CA ALA A 140 7.14 -8.05 -5.35
C ALA A 140 6.52 -6.87 -4.59
N LEU A 141 5.78 -7.11 -3.51
CA LEU A 141 5.25 -6.05 -2.65
C LEU A 141 6.36 -5.19 -2.05
N TRP A 142 7.40 -5.81 -1.53
CA TRP A 142 8.58 -5.11 -0.99
C TRP A 142 9.23 -4.19 -2.01
N GLY A 143 9.38 -4.66 -3.24
CA GLY A 143 9.88 -3.84 -4.34
C GLY A 143 8.96 -2.70 -4.73
N MET A 144 7.66 -2.95 -4.80
CA MET A 144 6.66 -1.95 -5.16
C MET A 144 6.49 -0.87 -4.08
N GLU A 145 6.51 -1.25 -2.80
CA GLU A 145 6.23 -0.32 -1.71
C GLU A 145 7.43 0.56 -1.34
N SER A 146 8.62 0.01 -1.31
CA SER A 146 9.79 0.72 -0.77
C SER A 146 11.08 0.56 -1.58
N ALA A 147 10.98 0.11 -2.83
CA ALA A 147 12.18 -0.22 -3.62
C ALA A 147 13.14 -1.14 -2.83
N PHE A 148 12.60 -2.22 -2.28
CA PHE A 148 13.31 -3.19 -1.44
C PHE A 148 13.93 -2.57 -0.17
N GLY A 149 13.18 -1.73 0.49
CA GLY A 149 13.56 -1.09 1.75
C GLY A 149 14.35 0.21 1.62
N LYS A 150 14.69 0.64 0.41
CA LYS A 150 15.49 1.85 0.19
C LYS A 150 14.71 3.14 0.40
N ILE A 151 13.39 3.12 0.21
CA ILE A 151 12.53 4.30 0.23
C ILE A 151 11.37 4.03 1.19
N GLN A 152 11.49 4.54 2.42
CA GLN A 152 10.49 4.33 3.46
C GLN A 152 9.76 5.62 3.88
N GLY A 153 10.22 6.78 3.39
CA GLY A 153 9.79 8.09 3.87
C GLY A 153 10.59 8.56 5.07
N ARG A 154 10.60 9.87 5.28
CA ARG A 154 11.37 10.54 6.36
C ARG A 154 10.51 11.47 7.21
N GLU A 155 9.17 11.45 6.98
CA GLU A 155 8.26 12.25 7.78
C GLU A 155 8.17 11.73 9.20
N ASP A 156 8.08 12.63 10.15
CA ASP A 156 7.63 12.29 11.49
C ASP A 156 6.16 11.87 11.42
N VAL A 157 5.90 10.59 11.65
CA VAL A 157 4.56 10.01 11.49
C VAL A 157 3.54 10.69 12.42
N ILE A 158 3.92 11.00 13.66
CA ILE A 158 3.01 11.67 14.61
C ILE A 158 2.66 13.06 14.11
N SER A 159 3.62 13.86 13.72
CA SER A 159 3.39 15.21 13.20
C SER A 159 2.59 15.20 11.89
N ALA A 160 2.91 14.30 10.97
CA ALA A 160 2.20 14.16 9.71
C ALA A 160 0.71 13.81 9.92
N LEU A 161 0.44 12.82 10.75
CA LEU A 161 -0.95 12.37 11.02
C LEU A 161 -1.74 13.42 11.82
N ALA A 162 -1.11 14.07 12.80
CA ALA A 162 -1.74 15.18 13.55
C ALA A 162 -2.11 16.34 12.63
N THR A 163 -1.22 16.71 11.70
CA THR A 163 -1.45 17.77 10.71
C THR A 163 -2.59 17.41 9.75
N LEU A 164 -2.60 16.19 9.21
CA LEU A 164 -3.64 15.73 8.30
C LEU A 164 -5.00 15.59 8.98
N ALA A 165 -5.04 15.19 10.25
CA ALA A 165 -6.27 15.19 11.04
C ALA A 165 -6.77 16.61 11.27
N PHE A 166 -5.87 17.54 11.63
CA PHE A 166 -6.19 18.95 11.84
C PHE A 166 -6.72 19.64 10.57
N GLU A 167 -6.21 19.29 9.40
CA GLU A 167 -6.71 19.80 8.12
C GLU A 167 -8.21 19.55 7.92
N GLY A 168 -8.73 18.45 8.45
CA GLY A 168 -10.16 18.19 8.64
C GLY A 168 -10.84 17.39 7.55
N ARG A 169 -10.35 17.38 6.32
CA ARG A 169 -10.97 16.69 5.18
C ARG A 169 -11.20 15.19 5.42
N ARG A 170 -10.26 14.55 6.11
CA ARG A 170 -10.31 13.13 6.52
C ARG A 170 -9.95 12.97 7.99
N GLU A 171 -10.48 13.84 8.84
CA GLU A 171 -10.13 13.91 10.26
C GLU A 171 -10.30 12.58 10.99
N ALA A 172 -11.44 11.92 10.84
CA ALA A 172 -11.71 10.66 11.52
C ALA A 172 -10.69 9.57 11.13
N PHE A 173 -10.33 9.50 9.85
CA PHE A 173 -9.34 8.54 9.37
C PHE A 173 -7.95 8.81 9.95
N PHE A 174 -7.46 10.04 9.83
CA PHE A 174 -6.10 10.36 10.28
C PHE A 174 -5.99 10.38 11.82
N SER A 175 -7.03 10.77 12.54
CA SER A 175 -7.08 10.62 14.01
C SER A 175 -6.97 9.15 14.43
N GLN A 176 -7.67 8.27 13.75
CA GLN A 176 -7.61 6.83 14.02
C GLN A 176 -6.19 6.27 13.76
N GLN A 177 -5.56 6.69 12.66
CA GLN A 177 -4.18 6.30 12.37
C GLN A 177 -3.21 6.83 13.41
N LEU A 178 -3.39 8.05 13.88
CA LEU A 178 -2.58 8.63 14.95
C LEU A 178 -2.70 7.84 16.25
N MET A 179 -3.92 7.51 16.67
CA MET A 179 -4.12 6.68 17.87
C MET A 179 -3.46 5.31 17.74
N ALA A 180 -3.54 4.70 16.57
CA ALA A 180 -2.85 3.44 16.28
C ALA A 180 -1.32 3.59 16.35
N ALA A 181 -0.76 4.69 15.84
CA ALA A 181 0.68 4.98 15.93
C ALA A 181 1.15 5.13 17.39
N LEU A 182 0.34 5.75 18.25
CA LEU A 182 0.62 5.84 19.69
C LEU A 182 0.63 4.46 20.36
N ARG A 183 -0.26 3.56 19.97
CA ARG A 183 -0.25 2.17 20.47
C ARG A 183 0.99 1.40 20.03
N ILE A 184 1.47 1.63 18.81
CA ILE A 184 2.71 1.02 18.32
C ILE A 184 3.90 1.46 19.20
N LEU A 185 3.97 2.75 19.54
CA LEU A 185 4.97 3.25 20.49
C LEU A 185 4.83 2.61 21.87
N GLU A 186 3.61 2.49 22.39
CA GLU A 186 3.33 1.89 23.69
C GLU A 186 3.74 0.41 23.74
N GLN A 187 3.57 -0.33 22.64
CA GLN A 187 4.02 -1.72 22.52
C GLN A 187 5.54 -1.88 22.43
N GLY A 188 6.30 -0.79 22.26
CA GLY A 188 7.76 -0.79 22.29
C GLY A 188 8.44 -1.31 21.02
N HIS A 189 7.71 -1.43 19.90
CA HIS A 189 8.28 -1.94 18.65
C HIS A 189 9.24 -0.96 17.97
N VAL A 190 9.07 0.32 18.20
CA VAL A 190 9.86 1.40 17.58
C VAL A 190 10.00 2.55 18.57
N SER A 191 11.14 3.27 18.54
CA SER A 191 11.30 4.50 19.32
C SER A 191 10.55 5.67 18.69
N ARG A 192 10.29 6.70 19.48
CA ARG A 192 9.65 7.92 18.99
C ARG A 192 10.40 8.56 17.83
N GLU A 193 11.74 8.60 17.91
CA GLU A 193 12.61 9.19 16.89
C GLU A 193 12.65 8.38 15.60
N GLN A 194 12.50 7.06 15.71
CA GLN A 194 12.54 6.14 14.58
C GLN A 194 11.18 5.95 13.90
N LEU A 195 10.10 6.47 14.50
CA LEU A 195 8.77 6.39 13.93
C LEU A 195 8.63 7.38 12.76
N LYS A 196 9.23 6.99 11.66
CA LYS A 196 9.25 7.72 10.38
C LYS A 196 8.46 6.95 9.32
N GLY A 197 7.99 7.70 8.33
CA GLY A 197 7.22 7.12 7.24
C GLY A 197 6.98 8.09 6.09
N SER A 198 5.99 7.77 5.28
CA SER A 198 5.53 8.64 4.20
C SER A 198 4.82 9.88 4.74
N TRP A 199 4.54 10.83 3.86
CA TRP A 199 3.75 12.01 4.20
C TRP A 199 2.36 11.70 4.76
N ALA A 200 1.79 10.54 4.44
CA ALA A 200 0.47 10.10 4.91
C ALA A 200 0.55 9.09 6.07
N GLY A 201 1.72 8.84 6.64
CA GLY A 201 1.89 7.95 7.79
C GLY A 201 2.07 6.47 7.45
N ALA A 202 2.35 6.12 6.20
CA ALA A 202 2.72 4.75 5.83
C ALA A 202 4.15 4.46 6.30
N MET A 203 4.36 3.31 6.96
CA MET A 203 5.55 3.04 7.76
C MET A 203 6.38 1.89 7.24
N GLY A 204 7.69 2.01 7.35
CA GLY A 204 8.64 0.92 7.17
C GLY A 204 8.73 0.42 5.73
N GLN A 205 9.35 -0.75 5.57
CA GLN A 205 9.64 -1.31 4.24
C GLN A 205 8.39 -1.86 3.53
N CYS A 206 7.34 -2.23 4.24
CA CYS A 206 6.05 -2.64 3.67
C CYS A 206 5.01 -1.52 3.60
N GLN A 207 5.36 -0.31 4.02
CA GLN A 207 4.49 0.87 3.96
C GLN A 207 3.11 0.63 4.58
N PHE A 208 3.09 0.01 5.76
CA PHE A 208 1.87 -0.19 6.51
C PHE A 208 1.35 1.11 7.13
N MET A 209 0.07 1.36 6.98
CA MET A 209 -0.60 2.34 7.85
C MET A 209 -0.59 1.82 9.30
N PRO A 210 -0.62 2.71 10.31
CA PRO A 210 -0.59 2.27 11.71
C PRO A 210 -1.64 1.22 12.08
N THR A 211 -2.87 1.34 11.60
CA THR A 211 -3.89 0.31 11.85
C THR A 211 -3.57 -1.03 11.18
N SER A 212 -2.96 -1.01 10.00
CA SER A 212 -2.50 -2.22 9.33
C SER A 212 -1.37 -2.90 10.11
N PHE A 213 -0.46 -2.12 10.70
CA PHE A 213 0.57 -2.63 11.58
C PHE A 213 -0.04 -3.38 12.77
N LEU A 214 -0.98 -2.77 13.46
CA LEU A 214 -1.63 -3.40 14.63
C LEU A 214 -2.39 -4.68 14.27
N ASN A 215 -2.95 -4.75 13.06
CA ASN A 215 -3.75 -5.89 12.62
C ASN A 215 -2.91 -7.02 12.00
N TYR A 216 -1.81 -6.70 11.33
CA TYR A 216 -1.13 -7.66 10.45
C TYR A 216 0.37 -7.78 10.66
N ALA A 217 1.05 -6.83 11.30
CA ALA A 217 2.48 -6.93 11.51
C ALA A 217 2.83 -8.18 12.32
N ALA A 218 3.91 -8.84 11.97
CA ALA A 218 4.31 -10.10 12.55
C ALA A 218 5.82 -10.14 12.82
N ASP A 219 6.17 -10.79 13.93
CA ASP A 219 7.54 -11.13 14.31
C ASP A 219 8.01 -12.31 13.46
N GLY A 220 8.92 -12.07 12.53
CA GLY A 220 9.38 -13.07 11.57
C GLY A 220 10.52 -13.93 12.06
N ASP A 221 11.36 -13.43 12.95
CA ASP A 221 12.53 -14.13 13.50
C ASP A 221 12.34 -14.60 14.94
N GLY A 222 11.22 -14.24 15.59
CA GLY A 222 10.88 -14.71 16.92
C GLY A 222 11.62 -14.03 18.06
N ASP A 223 12.15 -12.81 17.83
CA ASP A 223 12.89 -12.05 18.84
C ASP A 223 11.98 -11.29 19.84
N GLY A 224 10.66 -11.35 19.64
CA GLY A 224 9.64 -10.69 20.48
C GLY A 224 9.38 -9.24 20.11
N ARG A 225 10.01 -8.71 19.06
CA ARG A 225 9.84 -7.36 18.55
C ARG A 225 9.42 -7.39 17.09
N ILE A 226 8.61 -6.44 16.68
CA ILE A 226 8.21 -6.29 15.27
C ILE A 226 8.82 -5.00 14.72
N ASP A 227 9.86 -5.15 13.90
CA ASP A 227 10.60 -4.04 13.29
C ASP A 227 10.48 -4.09 11.76
N ILE A 228 9.43 -3.46 11.22
CA ILE A 228 9.22 -3.38 9.78
C ILE A 228 10.11 -2.33 9.09
N TRP A 229 10.91 -1.57 9.85
CA TRP A 229 11.84 -0.57 9.32
C TRP A 229 13.21 -1.16 8.99
N ASN A 230 13.74 -2.06 9.84
CA ASN A 230 15.12 -2.55 9.73
C ASN A 230 15.25 -4.08 9.71
N ASN A 231 14.22 -4.83 10.07
CA ASN A 231 14.26 -6.30 10.12
C ASN A 231 13.50 -6.91 8.93
N VAL A 232 14.23 -7.46 7.97
CA VAL A 232 13.65 -8.04 6.74
C VAL A 232 12.77 -9.25 7.05
N ASP A 233 13.10 -10.06 8.06
CA ASP A 233 12.26 -11.20 8.45
C ASP A 233 10.87 -10.72 8.93
N ASP A 234 10.81 -9.64 9.69
CA ASP A 234 9.55 -9.03 10.12
C ASP A 234 8.78 -8.41 8.94
N VAL A 235 9.50 -7.78 8.00
CA VAL A 235 8.90 -7.24 6.77
C VAL A 235 8.21 -8.35 5.99
N PHE A 236 8.90 -9.46 5.75
CA PHE A 236 8.36 -10.58 4.98
C PHE A 236 7.21 -11.27 5.70
N ALA A 237 7.36 -11.51 6.99
CA ALA A 237 6.28 -12.09 7.82
C ALA A 237 5.04 -11.19 7.84
N SER A 238 5.22 -9.89 7.98
CA SER A 238 4.12 -8.92 8.02
C SER A 238 3.37 -8.85 6.69
N ALA A 239 4.08 -8.79 5.57
CA ALA A 239 3.47 -8.78 4.24
C ALA A 239 2.70 -10.08 3.95
N ALA A 240 3.30 -11.22 4.25
CA ALA A 240 2.66 -12.53 4.06
C ALA A 240 1.46 -12.72 4.99
N HIS A 241 1.56 -12.30 6.25
CA HIS A 241 0.46 -12.37 7.21
C HIS A 241 -0.72 -11.49 6.76
N TYR A 242 -0.45 -10.30 6.21
CA TYR A 242 -1.50 -9.47 5.63
C TYR A 242 -2.27 -10.21 4.54
N LEU A 243 -1.57 -10.72 3.53
CA LEU A 243 -2.21 -11.42 2.41
C LEU A 243 -2.95 -12.68 2.87
N SER A 244 -2.37 -13.47 3.76
CA SER A 244 -3.00 -14.65 4.33
C SER A 244 -4.28 -14.31 5.09
N SER A 245 -4.24 -13.27 5.92
CA SER A 245 -5.40 -12.82 6.71
C SER A 245 -6.51 -12.26 5.84
N GLU A 246 -6.17 -11.68 4.70
CA GLU A 246 -7.12 -11.10 3.74
C GLU A 246 -7.62 -12.10 2.68
N GLY A 247 -7.34 -13.38 2.85
CA GLY A 247 -7.94 -14.44 2.06
C GLY A 247 -7.08 -15.00 0.93
N TRP A 248 -5.75 -14.86 1.01
CA TRP A 248 -4.87 -15.50 0.04
C TRP A 248 -5.12 -17.01 -0.04
N GLN A 249 -5.31 -17.49 -1.27
CA GLN A 249 -5.53 -18.91 -1.56
C GLN A 249 -4.21 -19.56 -1.99
N PRO A 250 -3.63 -20.46 -1.19
CA PRO A 250 -2.43 -21.21 -1.57
C PRO A 250 -2.62 -22.00 -2.86
N GLY A 251 -1.59 -22.02 -3.69
CA GLY A 251 -1.62 -22.77 -4.96
C GLY A 251 -2.35 -22.07 -6.11
N VAL A 252 -2.93 -20.91 -5.88
CA VAL A 252 -3.59 -20.09 -6.90
C VAL A 252 -2.72 -18.87 -7.22
N GLY A 253 -2.58 -18.54 -8.52
CA GLY A 253 -1.89 -17.32 -8.95
C GLY A 253 -2.77 -16.07 -8.81
N TRP A 254 -2.24 -14.96 -9.36
CA TRP A 254 -3.00 -13.70 -9.41
C TRP A 254 -3.91 -13.59 -10.63
N GLY A 255 -3.46 -14.12 -11.77
CA GLY A 255 -4.13 -14.01 -13.07
C GLY A 255 -3.15 -14.08 -14.24
N ARG A 256 -3.59 -13.60 -15.36
CA ARG A 256 -2.80 -13.51 -16.61
C ARG A 256 -3.40 -12.51 -17.57
N GLU A 257 -2.59 -12.03 -18.49
CA GLU A 257 -3.07 -11.26 -19.62
C GLU A 257 -3.85 -12.16 -20.59
N VAL A 258 -4.95 -11.62 -21.10
CA VAL A 258 -5.85 -12.32 -22.02
C VAL A 258 -6.21 -11.43 -23.22
N LYS A 259 -6.81 -12.05 -24.23
CA LYS A 259 -7.34 -11.36 -25.41
C LYS A 259 -8.86 -11.53 -25.46
N LEU A 260 -9.57 -10.43 -25.67
CA LEU A 260 -11.01 -10.43 -25.89
C LEU A 260 -11.35 -10.73 -27.34
N PRO A 261 -12.44 -11.47 -27.64
CA PRO A 261 -12.95 -11.56 -28.98
C PRO A 261 -13.58 -10.23 -29.43
N ALA A 262 -13.69 -10.03 -30.73
CA ALA A 262 -14.38 -8.86 -31.28
C ALA A 262 -15.84 -8.80 -30.78
N GLY A 263 -16.30 -7.58 -30.46
CA GLY A 263 -17.69 -7.37 -30.01
C GLY A 263 -18.02 -7.90 -28.61
N PHE A 264 -17.02 -8.17 -27.78
CA PHE A 264 -17.24 -8.63 -26.41
C PHE A 264 -17.95 -7.56 -25.56
N SER A 265 -18.97 -7.97 -24.78
CA SER A 265 -19.74 -7.05 -23.95
C SER A 265 -18.97 -6.57 -22.71
N SER A 266 -18.92 -5.25 -22.50
CA SER A 266 -18.33 -4.63 -21.31
C SER A 266 -19.08 -4.98 -20.01
N GLU A 267 -20.36 -5.38 -20.10
CA GLU A 267 -21.15 -5.73 -18.92
C GLU A 267 -20.63 -6.98 -18.18
N SER A 268 -19.91 -7.85 -18.92
CA SER A 268 -19.28 -9.05 -18.36
C SER A 268 -17.96 -8.76 -17.64
N LEU A 269 -17.43 -7.55 -17.76
CA LEU A 269 -16.09 -7.17 -17.24
C LEU A 269 -16.18 -6.48 -15.90
N GLY A 270 -15.25 -6.80 -15.01
CA GLY A 270 -15.12 -6.22 -13.67
C GLY A 270 -15.01 -7.27 -12.60
N LEU A 271 -15.02 -6.83 -11.32
CA LEU A 271 -14.77 -7.69 -10.16
C LEU A 271 -16.01 -7.97 -9.29
N LYS A 272 -17.21 -7.69 -9.79
CA LYS A 272 -18.45 -7.99 -9.07
C LYS A 272 -18.69 -9.51 -9.07
N ASP A 273 -19.29 -10.04 -8.01
CA ASP A 273 -19.53 -11.49 -7.90
C ASP A 273 -20.36 -12.05 -9.07
N ARG A 274 -21.33 -11.30 -9.58
CA ARG A 274 -22.15 -11.67 -10.75
C ARG A 274 -21.35 -11.74 -12.07
N GLN A 275 -20.16 -11.19 -12.11
CA GLN A 275 -19.29 -11.17 -13.29
C GLN A 275 -18.25 -12.30 -13.25
N ALA A 276 -18.20 -13.07 -12.15
CA ALA A 276 -17.29 -14.19 -12.01
C ALA A 276 -17.75 -15.37 -12.87
N HIS A 277 -16.80 -16.00 -13.55
CA HIS A 277 -16.98 -17.24 -14.28
C HIS A 277 -15.78 -18.15 -14.06
N SER A 278 -15.95 -19.45 -14.35
CA SER A 278 -14.80 -20.34 -14.41
C SER A 278 -13.93 -20.02 -15.62
N VAL A 279 -12.66 -20.42 -15.56
CA VAL A 279 -11.74 -20.29 -16.71
C VAL A 279 -12.31 -21.00 -17.95
N ASN A 280 -12.92 -22.17 -17.77
CA ASN A 280 -13.58 -22.92 -18.87
C ASN A 280 -14.73 -22.13 -19.52
N GLU A 281 -15.52 -21.42 -18.73
CA GLU A 281 -16.61 -20.58 -19.24
C GLU A 281 -16.08 -19.37 -20.00
N TRP A 282 -15.03 -18.74 -19.54
CA TRP A 282 -14.35 -17.67 -20.28
C TRP A 282 -13.82 -18.16 -21.63
N GLN A 283 -13.19 -19.36 -21.65
CA GLN A 283 -12.75 -19.99 -22.89
C GLN A 283 -13.91 -20.18 -23.88
N LYS A 284 -15.08 -20.68 -23.42
CA LYS A 284 -16.29 -20.84 -24.24
C LYS A 284 -16.81 -19.51 -24.78
N ARG A 285 -16.65 -18.43 -24.03
CA ARG A 285 -17.03 -17.07 -24.44
C ARG A 285 -16.05 -16.40 -25.40
N GLY A 286 -14.99 -17.10 -25.79
CA GLY A 286 -14.01 -16.61 -26.74
C GLY A 286 -12.77 -15.94 -26.17
N ILE A 287 -12.65 -15.87 -24.83
CA ILE A 287 -11.43 -15.37 -24.21
C ILE A 287 -10.26 -16.33 -24.49
N ARG A 288 -9.10 -15.78 -24.82
CA ARG A 288 -7.88 -16.53 -25.14
C ARG A 288 -6.69 -15.95 -24.35
N ARG A 289 -5.59 -16.69 -24.29
CA ARG A 289 -4.30 -16.13 -23.85
C ARG A 289 -3.93 -14.95 -24.73
N ALA A 290 -3.01 -14.11 -24.26
CA ALA A 290 -2.55 -12.94 -24.99
C ALA A 290 -1.98 -13.27 -26.39
N ASP A 291 -1.35 -14.45 -26.51
CA ASP A 291 -0.83 -14.99 -27.79
C ASP A 291 -1.92 -15.61 -28.70
N GLY A 292 -3.18 -15.62 -28.27
CA GLY A 292 -4.31 -16.18 -28.99
C GLY A 292 -4.54 -17.68 -28.76
N SER A 293 -3.68 -18.35 -28.01
CA SER A 293 -3.84 -19.77 -27.68
C SER A 293 -4.96 -19.99 -26.66
N ALA A 294 -5.38 -21.25 -26.51
CA ALA A 294 -6.43 -21.64 -25.57
C ALA A 294 -6.03 -21.39 -24.12
N LEU A 295 -6.99 -20.98 -23.29
CA LEU A 295 -6.81 -20.95 -21.84
C LEU A 295 -6.61 -22.37 -21.29
N PRO A 296 -5.94 -22.53 -20.14
CA PRO A 296 -5.85 -23.83 -19.50
C PRO A 296 -7.23 -24.32 -19.08
N HIS A 297 -7.45 -25.63 -19.12
CA HIS A 297 -8.69 -26.21 -18.58
C HIS A 297 -8.71 -26.04 -17.06
N SER A 298 -9.69 -25.31 -16.56
CA SER A 298 -9.83 -25.06 -15.13
C SER A 298 -11.25 -24.61 -14.77
N THR A 299 -11.74 -25.05 -13.61
CA THR A 299 -12.99 -24.59 -12.99
C THR A 299 -12.76 -23.44 -12.03
N LEU A 300 -11.52 -22.94 -11.94
CA LEU A 300 -11.16 -21.85 -11.04
C LEU A 300 -12.00 -20.61 -11.34
N ARG A 301 -12.58 -20.04 -10.28
CA ARG A 301 -13.33 -18.79 -10.32
C ARG A 301 -12.43 -17.63 -10.73
N SER A 302 -12.87 -16.85 -11.67
CA SER A 302 -12.08 -15.76 -12.25
C SER A 302 -12.95 -14.64 -12.79
N TRP A 303 -12.32 -13.51 -13.03
CA TRP A 303 -12.92 -12.31 -13.62
C TRP A 303 -12.06 -11.83 -14.77
N VAL A 304 -12.65 -11.07 -15.68
CA VAL A 304 -11.89 -10.38 -16.73
C VAL A 304 -12.04 -8.88 -16.55
N ILE A 305 -10.94 -8.17 -16.59
CA ILE A 305 -10.86 -6.71 -16.43
C ILE A 305 -10.11 -6.07 -17.59
N THR A 306 -10.48 -4.84 -17.91
CA THR A 306 -9.82 -3.96 -18.88
C THR A 306 -9.44 -2.68 -18.14
N PRO A 307 -8.20 -2.58 -17.60
CA PRO A 307 -7.83 -1.48 -16.69
C PRO A 307 -7.92 -0.09 -17.30
N ASP A 308 -7.65 0.05 -18.60
CA ASP A 308 -7.78 1.32 -19.32
C ASP A 308 -9.15 1.45 -19.98
N ASP A 309 -9.40 0.64 -21.00
CA ASP A 309 -10.67 0.56 -21.73
C ASP A 309 -10.79 -0.76 -22.50
N MET A 310 -11.89 -0.92 -23.24
CA MET A 310 -12.17 -2.13 -24.03
C MET A 310 -11.21 -2.35 -25.21
N GLN A 311 -10.48 -1.36 -25.64
CA GLN A 311 -9.49 -1.43 -26.71
C GLN A 311 -8.07 -1.71 -26.18
N GLY A 312 -7.87 -1.51 -24.89
CA GLY A 312 -6.61 -1.73 -24.21
C GLY A 312 -6.36 -3.18 -23.80
N ARG A 313 -5.36 -3.36 -22.96
CA ARG A 313 -5.00 -4.68 -22.42
C ARG A 313 -6.10 -5.23 -21.53
N ALA A 314 -6.30 -6.55 -21.56
CA ALA A 314 -7.24 -7.27 -20.74
C ALA A 314 -6.54 -8.33 -19.90
N PHE A 315 -7.07 -8.60 -18.70
CA PHE A 315 -6.51 -9.57 -17.77
C PHE A 315 -7.62 -10.44 -17.20
N MET A 316 -7.37 -11.74 -17.15
CA MET A 316 -8.17 -12.68 -16.36
C MET A 316 -7.50 -12.80 -14.99
N VAL A 317 -8.27 -12.53 -13.92
CA VAL A 317 -7.74 -12.44 -12.56
C VAL A 317 -8.49 -13.38 -11.62
N TYR A 318 -7.81 -13.87 -10.59
CA TYR A 318 -8.33 -14.80 -9.61
C TYR A 318 -8.61 -14.12 -8.27
N ASP A 319 -9.10 -14.86 -7.29
CA ASP A 319 -9.39 -14.32 -5.95
C ASP A 319 -8.15 -13.67 -5.30
N ASN A 320 -6.94 -14.18 -5.55
CA ASN A 320 -5.72 -13.58 -5.01
C ASN A 320 -5.43 -12.17 -5.57
N PHE A 321 -5.88 -11.84 -6.76
CA PHE A 321 -5.84 -10.47 -7.27
C PHE A 321 -6.70 -9.53 -6.42
N ARG A 322 -7.89 -9.98 -6.02
CA ARG A 322 -8.76 -9.22 -5.11
C ARG A 322 -8.11 -9.05 -3.73
N THR A 323 -7.40 -10.06 -3.26
CA THR A 323 -6.60 -9.99 -2.01
C THR A 323 -5.49 -8.93 -2.11
N ILE A 324 -4.77 -8.88 -3.23
CA ILE A 324 -3.78 -7.81 -3.47
C ILE A 324 -4.46 -6.43 -3.49
N MET A 325 -5.66 -6.34 -4.04
CA MET A 325 -6.43 -5.09 -4.03
C MET A 325 -6.93 -4.67 -2.63
N HIS A 326 -6.97 -5.56 -1.66
CA HIS A 326 -7.16 -5.15 -0.26
C HIS A 326 -5.97 -4.33 0.26
N TRP A 327 -4.78 -4.67 -0.20
CA TRP A 327 -3.57 -3.90 0.08
C TRP A 327 -3.60 -2.50 -0.57
N ASN A 328 -3.91 -2.45 -1.85
CA ASN A 328 -4.08 -1.20 -2.60
C ASN A 328 -5.15 -1.38 -3.68
N ARG A 329 -6.21 -0.57 -3.64
CA ARG A 329 -7.39 -0.66 -4.53
C ARG A 329 -7.16 -0.18 -5.97
N SER A 330 -5.96 -0.31 -6.47
CA SER A 330 -5.61 0.04 -7.84
C SER A 330 -5.44 -1.21 -8.69
N TYR A 331 -6.15 -1.31 -9.80
CA TYR A 331 -5.91 -2.35 -10.81
C TYR A 331 -4.46 -2.32 -11.29
N TYR A 332 -3.93 -1.14 -11.52
CA TYR A 332 -2.55 -0.96 -11.99
C TYR A 332 -1.53 -1.52 -10.98
N PHE A 333 -1.71 -1.19 -9.71
CA PHE A 333 -0.84 -1.70 -8.65
C PHE A 333 -0.92 -3.23 -8.55
N ALA A 334 -2.12 -3.80 -8.52
CA ALA A 334 -2.30 -5.24 -8.38
C ALA A 334 -1.74 -6.02 -9.60
N ILE A 335 -1.92 -5.49 -10.80
CA ILE A 335 -1.31 -6.04 -12.03
C ILE A 335 0.22 -5.97 -11.94
N ALA A 336 0.77 -4.84 -11.52
CA ALA A 336 2.22 -4.67 -11.38
C ALA A 336 2.82 -5.65 -10.36
N VAL A 337 2.17 -5.84 -9.21
CA VAL A 337 2.59 -6.86 -8.22
C VAL A 337 2.58 -8.25 -8.83
N GLY A 338 1.51 -8.62 -9.52
CA GLY A 338 1.38 -9.92 -10.17
C GLY A 338 2.44 -10.15 -11.25
N MET A 339 2.64 -9.19 -12.14
CA MET A 339 3.65 -9.26 -13.20
C MET A 339 5.08 -9.31 -12.64
N MET A 340 5.35 -8.54 -11.59
CA MET A 340 6.65 -8.56 -10.93
C MET A 340 6.89 -9.93 -10.26
N ALA A 341 5.89 -10.48 -9.58
CA ALA A 341 5.98 -11.81 -8.98
C ALA A 341 6.27 -12.90 -10.03
N ASP A 342 5.63 -12.82 -11.20
CA ASP A 342 5.89 -13.72 -12.32
C ASP A 342 7.34 -13.57 -12.82
N GLY A 343 7.81 -12.35 -12.97
CA GLY A 343 9.19 -12.07 -13.41
C GLY A 343 10.25 -12.49 -12.39
N ILE A 344 9.96 -12.45 -11.10
CA ILE A 344 10.85 -12.91 -10.03
C ILE A 344 10.91 -14.45 -10.00
N GLY A 345 9.81 -15.13 -10.25
CA GLY A 345 9.70 -16.59 -10.17
C GLY A 345 10.22 -17.35 -11.38
N GLN A 346 10.75 -16.67 -12.40
CA GLN A 346 11.33 -17.29 -13.62
C GLN A 346 12.75 -17.81 -13.41
#